data_d36065d1afe8d38b9d94c292473cd071
#
_entry.id   d36065d1afe8d38b9d94c292473cd071
#
_cell.length_a   1.000
_cell.length_b   1.000
_cell.length_c   1.000
_cell.angle_alpha   90.00
_cell.angle_beta   90.00
_cell.angle_gamma   90.00
#
_symmetry.space_group_name_H-M   'P 1'
#
loop_
_entity.id
_entity.type
_entity.pdbx_description
1 polymer ?
#
loop_
_entity_poly.entity_id
_entity_poly.type
_entity_poly.pdbx_seq_one_letter_code
_entity_poly.pdbx_strand_id
1 'polypeptide(L)'
;MAKAVIISVTLTAEEFALAKALSKEHGLPLAQCVKQFPLCEQVFIERFEALKQRAAAQPAGQPFAVMSLCDDWGTLDRGLKLSLGRTFYHLVRGGKLPGVRPAGKNSSNVQLYETAPKEAVT
;
A
#
# COMPACT_ATOMS: atom_id res chain seq x y z
N MET A 1 -6.17 31.89 -23.89
CA MET A 1 -6.01 31.52 -22.48
C MET A 1 -7.11 30.53 -22.08
N ALA A 2 -6.73 29.41 -21.51
CA ALA A 2 -7.71 28.41 -21.12
C ALA A 2 -8.52 28.88 -19.92
N LYS A 3 -9.81 28.53 -19.92
CA LYS A 3 -10.67 28.82 -18.79
C LYS A 3 -10.33 27.88 -17.64
N ALA A 4 -10.38 28.39 -16.42
CA ALA A 4 -10.23 27.57 -15.24
C ALA A 4 -11.44 26.64 -15.10
N VAL A 5 -11.18 25.38 -14.76
CA VAL A 5 -12.22 24.39 -14.53
C VAL A 5 -12.12 23.95 -13.08
N ILE A 6 -13.24 23.96 -12.39
CA ILE A 6 -13.31 23.58 -10.98
C ILE A 6 -13.77 22.13 -10.93
N ILE A 7 -12.99 21.28 -10.26
CA ILE A 7 -13.35 19.88 -10.01
C ILE A 7 -13.35 19.61 -8.53
N SER A 8 -14.28 18.75 -8.11
CA SER A 8 -14.34 18.30 -6.72
C SER A 8 -13.62 16.98 -6.58
N VAL A 9 -12.82 16.88 -5.53
CA VAL A 9 -12.04 15.66 -5.26
C VAL A 9 -12.37 15.18 -3.85
N THR A 10 -12.67 13.89 -3.75
CA THR A 10 -12.90 13.26 -2.45
C THR A 10 -11.61 12.64 -1.95
N LEU A 11 -11.21 13.02 -0.74
CA LEU A 11 -10.00 12.48 -0.12
C LEU A 11 -10.38 11.49 0.97
N THR A 12 -9.56 10.45 1.12
CA THR A 12 -9.66 9.58 2.30
C THR A 12 -9.17 10.36 3.52
N ALA A 13 -9.48 9.85 4.72
CA ALA A 13 -9.00 10.50 5.95
C ALA A 13 -7.48 10.59 5.97
N GLU A 14 -6.80 9.57 5.48
CA GLU A 14 -5.35 9.49 5.40
C GLU A 14 -4.78 10.54 4.43
N GLU A 15 -5.38 10.63 3.25
CA GLU A 15 -4.98 11.63 2.26
C GLU A 15 -5.22 13.05 2.77
N PHE A 16 -6.32 13.26 3.47
CA PHE A 16 -6.62 14.57 4.03
C PHE A 16 -5.61 14.98 5.10
N ALA A 17 -5.24 14.05 5.98
CA ALA A 17 -4.23 14.30 6.99
C ALA A 17 -2.88 14.65 6.35
N LEU A 18 -2.50 13.92 5.30
CA LEU A 18 -1.26 14.20 4.55
C LEU A 18 -1.33 15.56 3.88
N ALA A 19 -2.45 15.90 3.26
CA ALA A 19 -2.63 17.19 2.60
C ALA A 19 -2.50 18.34 3.59
N LYS A 20 -3.07 18.18 4.79
CA LYS A 20 -2.95 19.20 5.83
C LYS A 20 -1.50 19.38 6.29
N ALA A 21 -0.78 18.29 6.46
CA ALA A 21 0.62 18.32 6.86
C ALA A 21 1.47 19.02 5.80
N LEU A 22 1.27 18.67 4.53
CA LEU A 22 1.99 19.28 3.41
C LEU A 22 1.64 20.77 3.27
N SER A 23 0.38 21.13 3.47
CA SER A 23 -0.07 22.51 3.43
C SER A 23 0.68 23.36 4.46
N LYS A 24 0.81 22.84 5.67
CA LYS A 24 1.52 23.53 6.75
C LYS A 24 3.02 23.61 6.46
N GLU A 25 3.61 22.51 5.99
CA GLU A 25 5.05 22.44 5.72
C GLU A 25 5.47 23.39 4.61
N HIS A 26 4.69 23.46 3.53
CA HIS A 26 5.05 24.26 2.36
C HIS A 26 4.38 25.64 2.31
N GLY A 27 3.53 25.95 3.28
CA GLY A 27 2.84 27.23 3.31
C GLY A 27 1.88 27.45 2.14
N LEU A 28 1.30 26.38 1.62
CA LEU A 28 0.39 26.42 0.48
C LEU A 28 -1.05 26.14 0.91
N PRO A 29 -2.04 26.72 0.19
CA PRO A 29 -3.43 26.33 0.42
C PRO A 29 -3.64 24.84 0.18
N LEU A 30 -4.60 24.26 0.87
CA LEU A 30 -4.88 22.83 0.79
C LEU A 30 -5.12 22.36 -0.65
N ALA A 31 -5.93 23.11 -1.41
CA ALA A 31 -6.22 22.78 -2.80
C ALA A 31 -4.97 22.76 -3.66
N GLN A 32 -4.04 23.67 -3.41
CA GLN A 32 -2.78 23.74 -4.15
C GLN A 32 -1.89 22.53 -3.83
N CYS A 33 -1.89 22.09 -2.58
CA CYS A 33 -1.16 20.88 -2.19
C CYS A 33 -1.68 19.65 -2.90
N VAL A 34 -3.00 19.50 -2.97
CA VAL A 34 -3.63 18.37 -3.65
C VAL A 34 -3.24 18.36 -5.13
N LYS A 35 -3.14 19.54 -5.74
CA LYS A 35 -2.80 19.69 -7.14
C LYS A 35 -1.33 19.36 -7.42
N GLN A 36 -0.43 19.77 -6.53
CA GLN A 36 1.02 19.64 -6.77
C GLN A 36 1.63 18.34 -6.25
N PHE A 37 1.03 17.75 -5.23
CA PHE A 37 1.60 16.54 -4.62
C PHE A 37 0.66 15.35 -4.83
N PRO A 38 1.15 14.24 -5.38
CA PRO A 38 0.29 13.08 -5.64
C PRO A 38 -0.02 12.32 -4.35
N LEU A 39 -1.05 12.74 -3.63
CA LEU A 39 -1.39 12.22 -2.31
C LEU A 39 -1.66 10.72 -2.32
N CYS A 40 -2.40 10.24 -3.33
CA CYS A 40 -2.69 8.81 -3.45
C CYS A 40 -1.41 8.00 -3.62
N GLU A 41 -0.48 8.50 -4.41
CA GLU A 41 0.79 7.84 -4.64
C GLU A 41 1.63 7.79 -3.36
N GLN A 42 1.67 8.89 -2.61
CA GLN A 42 2.42 8.93 -1.37
C GLN A 42 1.84 7.99 -0.31
N VAL A 43 0.52 8.00 -0.15
CA VAL A 43 -0.15 7.08 0.77
C VAL A 43 0.13 5.63 0.37
N PHE A 44 0.05 5.33 -0.91
CA PHE A 44 0.32 4.00 -1.42
C PHE A 44 1.76 3.58 -1.12
N ILE A 45 2.73 4.44 -1.41
CA ILE A 45 4.15 4.13 -1.20
C ILE A 45 4.44 3.83 0.26
N GLU A 46 3.96 4.66 1.17
CA GLU A 46 4.18 4.46 2.61
C GLU A 46 3.56 3.15 3.09
N ARG A 47 2.34 2.88 2.68
CA ARG A 47 1.65 1.65 3.04
C ARG A 47 2.34 0.43 2.46
N PHE A 48 2.78 0.54 1.21
CA PHE A 48 3.40 -0.57 0.52
C PHE A 48 4.76 -0.91 1.12
N GLU A 49 5.55 0.09 1.48
CA GLU A 49 6.83 -0.15 2.15
C GLU A 49 6.64 -0.84 3.50
N ALA A 50 5.66 -0.40 4.29
CA ALA A 50 5.34 -1.07 5.55
C ALA A 50 4.90 -2.51 5.33
N LEU A 51 4.12 -2.74 4.28
CA LEU A 51 3.63 -4.06 3.94
C LEU A 51 4.79 -5.01 3.60
N LYS A 52 5.75 -4.54 2.81
CA LYS A 52 6.92 -5.33 2.45
C LYS A 52 7.75 -5.69 3.68
N GLN A 53 7.95 -4.74 4.58
CA GLN A 53 8.70 -4.98 5.81
C GLN A 53 8.01 -6.02 6.69
N ARG A 54 6.70 -5.92 6.84
CA ARG A 54 5.93 -6.87 7.64
C ARG A 54 5.94 -8.27 7.03
N ALA A 55 5.87 -8.35 5.71
CA ALA A 55 5.94 -9.63 5.02
C ALA A 55 7.29 -10.32 5.27
N ALA A 56 8.38 -9.55 5.18
CA ALA A 56 9.72 -10.08 5.41
C ALA A 56 9.93 -10.54 6.86
N ALA A 57 9.17 -9.95 7.79
CA ALA A 57 9.27 -10.28 9.21
C ALA A 57 8.40 -11.47 9.63
N GLN A 58 7.59 -12.01 8.71
CA GLN A 58 6.72 -13.14 9.04
C GLN A 58 7.54 -14.40 9.31
N PRO A 59 7.08 -15.26 10.24
CA PRO A 59 7.74 -16.54 10.49
C PRO A 59 7.79 -17.40 9.23
N ALA A 60 8.92 -18.03 8.99
CA ALA A 60 9.11 -18.89 7.81
C ALA A 60 8.13 -20.06 7.83
N GLY A 61 7.54 -20.34 6.67
CA GLY A 61 6.67 -21.49 6.51
C GLY A 61 5.24 -21.30 7.01
N GLN A 62 4.89 -20.12 7.54
CA GLN A 62 3.54 -19.84 7.99
C GLN A 62 2.83 -18.99 6.95
N PRO A 63 1.74 -19.50 6.34
CA PRO A 63 1.01 -18.72 5.35
C PRO A 63 0.38 -17.47 5.95
N PHE A 64 0.38 -16.38 5.17
CA PHE A 64 -0.25 -15.14 5.56
C PHE A 64 -0.92 -14.49 4.34
N ALA A 65 -1.88 -13.61 4.60
CA ALA A 65 -2.53 -12.81 3.55
C ALA A 65 -2.11 -11.36 3.71
N VAL A 66 -2.15 -10.60 2.61
CA VAL A 66 -1.82 -9.17 2.65
C VAL A 66 -2.67 -8.45 3.71
N MET A 67 -3.96 -8.78 3.77
CA MET A 67 -4.85 -8.12 4.73
C MET A 67 -4.46 -8.34 6.19
N SER A 68 -3.79 -9.44 6.50
CA SER A 68 -3.38 -9.73 7.88
C SER A 68 -2.13 -8.97 8.29
N LEU A 69 -1.44 -8.36 7.34
CA LEU A 69 -0.25 -7.54 7.61
C LEU A 69 -0.60 -6.10 7.94
N CYS A 70 -1.84 -5.69 7.70
CA CYS A 70 -2.30 -4.32 7.96
C CYS A 70 -3.32 -4.34 9.09
N ASP A 71 -2.97 -3.75 10.22
CA ASP A 71 -3.86 -3.73 11.40
C ASP A 71 -5.18 -3.01 11.12
N ASP A 72 -5.14 -2.01 10.25
CA ASP A 72 -6.29 -1.17 9.93
C ASP A 72 -6.87 -1.45 8.54
N TRP A 73 -6.66 -2.66 8.02
CA TRP A 73 -7.12 -3.02 6.68
C TRP A 73 -8.59 -2.67 6.43
N GLY A 74 -9.43 -2.91 7.43
CA GLY A 74 -10.87 -2.66 7.30
C GLY A 74 -11.22 -1.19 7.11
N THR A 75 -10.35 -0.27 7.50
CA THR A 75 -10.59 1.17 7.37
C THR A 75 -10.03 1.74 6.07
N LEU A 76 -9.31 0.94 5.29
CA LEU A 76 -8.71 1.42 4.06
C LEU A 76 -9.74 1.55 2.95
N ASP A 77 -9.50 2.50 2.05
CA ASP A 77 -10.28 2.66 0.85
C ASP A 77 -10.18 1.42 -0.04
N ARG A 78 -11.29 1.06 -0.70
CA ARG A 78 -11.31 -0.13 -1.55
C ARG A 78 -10.28 -0.08 -2.66
N GLY A 79 -10.11 1.07 -3.31
CA GLY A 79 -9.11 1.23 -4.36
C GLY A 79 -7.70 0.99 -3.86
N LEU A 80 -7.40 1.49 -2.66
CA LEU A 80 -6.10 1.28 -2.04
C LEU A 80 -5.88 -0.19 -1.71
N LYS A 81 -6.89 -0.87 -1.15
CA LYS A 81 -6.80 -2.31 -0.87
C LYS A 81 -6.48 -3.11 -2.12
N LEU A 82 -7.20 -2.83 -3.21
CA LEU A 82 -7.00 -3.54 -4.47
C LEU A 82 -5.62 -3.27 -5.05
N SER A 83 -5.15 -2.02 -4.99
CA SER A 83 -3.82 -1.66 -5.49
C SER A 83 -2.72 -2.32 -4.68
N LEU A 84 -2.84 -2.33 -3.36
CA LEU A 84 -1.85 -2.97 -2.49
C LEU A 84 -1.76 -4.47 -2.77
N GLY A 85 -2.90 -5.14 -2.82
CA GLY A 85 -2.94 -6.58 -3.06
C GLY A 85 -2.40 -6.97 -4.42
N ARG A 86 -2.81 -6.25 -5.45
CA ARG A 86 -2.37 -6.53 -6.82
C ARG A 86 -0.87 -6.28 -7.00
N THR A 87 -0.39 -5.15 -6.50
CA THR A 87 1.03 -4.81 -6.63
C THR A 87 1.89 -5.79 -5.85
N PHE A 88 1.46 -6.17 -4.66
CA PHE A 88 2.19 -7.15 -3.86
C PHE A 88 2.30 -8.49 -4.60
N TYR A 89 1.20 -8.95 -5.18
CA TYR A 89 1.18 -10.20 -5.93
C TYR A 89 2.17 -10.16 -7.09
N HIS A 90 2.16 -9.09 -7.87
CA HIS A 90 3.06 -8.95 -9.00
C HIS A 90 4.53 -8.88 -8.56
N LEU A 91 4.81 -8.20 -7.45
CA LEU A 91 6.17 -8.12 -6.93
C LEU A 91 6.68 -9.50 -6.51
N VAL A 92 5.85 -10.27 -5.82
CA VAL A 92 6.22 -11.60 -5.37
C VAL A 92 6.45 -12.52 -6.58
N ARG A 93 5.54 -12.50 -7.54
CA ARG A 93 5.66 -13.32 -8.74
C ARG A 93 6.86 -12.95 -9.59
N GLY A 94 7.22 -11.68 -9.60
CA GLY A 94 8.38 -11.21 -10.37
C GLY A 94 9.72 -11.41 -9.67
N GLY A 95 9.72 -12.00 -8.49
CA GLY A 95 10.96 -12.21 -7.73
C GLY A 95 11.55 -10.94 -7.12
N LYS A 96 10.75 -9.89 -7.01
CA LYS A 96 11.20 -8.61 -6.45
C LYS A 96 11.18 -8.56 -4.93
N LEU A 97 10.60 -9.56 -4.29
CA LEU A 97 10.59 -9.71 -2.83
C LEU A 97 11.28 -11.03 -2.49
N PRO A 98 12.62 -11.03 -2.36
CA PRO A 98 13.34 -12.25 -2.05
C PRO A 98 12.87 -12.85 -0.72
N GLY A 99 12.69 -14.14 -0.68
CA GLY A 99 12.26 -14.84 0.52
C GLY A 99 10.74 -14.92 0.70
N VAL A 100 9.97 -14.23 -0.13
CA VAL A 100 8.50 -14.31 -0.08
C VAL A 100 8.01 -15.00 -1.35
N ARG A 101 7.10 -15.97 -1.20
CA ARG A 101 6.57 -16.73 -2.33
C ARG A 101 5.08 -16.96 -2.17
N PRO A 102 4.34 -17.21 -3.27
CA PRO A 102 2.92 -17.54 -3.16
C PRO A 102 2.74 -18.89 -2.48
N ALA A 103 1.70 -19.02 -1.66
CA ALA A 103 1.39 -20.23 -0.92
C ALA A 103 -0.02 -20.78 -1.24
N GLY A 104 -0.58 -20.40 -2.39
CA GLY A 104 -1.91 -20.84 -2.77
C GLY A 104 -2.99 -19.91 -2.29
N LYS A 105 -4.23 -20.42 -2.25
CA LYS A 105 -5.39 -19.64 -1.83
C LYS A 105 -6.12 -20.38 -0.72
N ASN A 106 -6.77 -19.60 0.16
CA ASN A 106 -7.58 -20.21 1.22
C ASN A 106 -8.99 -20.51 0.72
N SER A 107 -9.86 -20.99 1.62
CA SER A 107 -11.22 -21.36 1.26
C SER A 107 -12.08 -20.16 0.80
N SER A 108 -11.67 -18.96 1.15
CA SER A 108 -12.35 -17.73 0.70
C SER A 108 -11.74 -17.15 -0.58
N ASN A 109 -10.89 -17.94 -1.27
CA ASN A 109 -10.24 -17.54 -2.51
C ASN A 109 -9.27 -16.36 -2.34
N VAL A 110 -8.73 -16.17 -1.14
CA VAL A 110 -7.75 -15.13 -0.84
C VAL A 110 -6.34 -15.68 -1.06
N GLN A 111 -5.52 -14.94 -1.81
CA GLN A 111 -4.13 -15.33 -2.08
C GLN A 111 -3.31 -15.32 -0.80
N LEU A 112 -2.63 -16.43 -0.55
CA LEU A 112 -1.73 -16.56 0.59
C LEU A 112 -0.28 -16.51 0.13
N TYR A 113 0.60 -16.14 1.04
CA TYR A 113 2.04 -16.07 0.82
C TYR A 113 2.75 -16.70 2.00
N GLU A 114 4.01 -17.04 1.81
CA GLU A 114 4.85 -17.52 2.91
C GLU A 114 6.28 -17.04 2.73
N THR A 115 6.99 -16.93 3.85
CA THR A 115 8.39 -16.53 3.85
C THR A 115 9.25 -17.77 3.86
N ALA A 116 10.25 -17.80 2.98
CA ALA A 116 11.17 -18.93 2.90
C ALA A 116 12.12 -18.94 4.10
N PRO A 117 12.56 -20.13 4.55
CA PRO A 117 13.53 -20.22 5.64
C PRO A 117 14.83 -19.52 5.30
N LYS A 118 15.41 -18.82 6.27
CA LYS A 118 16.65 -18.06 6.05
C LYS A 118 17.88 -18.94 5.93
N GLU A 119 17.84 -20.11 6.50
CA GLU A 119 18.97 -21.04 6.42
C GLU A 119 19.23 -21.54 5.01
N ALA A 120 18.31 -21.32 4.11
CA ALA A 120 18.51 -21.64 2.70
C ALA A 120 19.59 -20.81 2.04
N VAL A 121 20.15 -19.87 2.76
CA VAL A 121 21.16 -18.95 2.25
C VAL A 121 22.52 -19.59 2.06
N THR A 122 22.78 -20.68 2.64
CA THR A 122 24.09 -21.36 2.56
C THR A 122 24.54 -21.65 1.14
#